data_38a2b4c85691b0453f211bcdc4cf8b90
#
_entry.id   38a2b4c85691b0453f211bcdc4cf8b90
#
_cell.length_a   1.000
_cell.length_b   1.000
_cell.length_c   1.000
_cell.angle_alpha   90.00
_cell.angle_beta   90.00
_cell.angle_gamma   90.00
#
_symmetry.space_group_name_H-M   'P 1'
#
loop_
_entity.id
_entity.type
_entity.pdbx_description
1 polymer ?
#
loop_
_entity_poly.entity_id
_entity_poly.type
_entity_poly.pdbx_seq_one_letter_code
_entity_poly.pdbx_strand_id
1 'polypeptide(L)'
;MNKWVLLEHKVYSAKSIDIHYDFLVENGIDCLTWKLLKIPLSNQSSVKIFKQANHRLIWLSREEHELSRNRGLVKRIDHGLSLIHI
;
A
#
# COMPACT_ATOMS: atom_id res chain seq x y z
N MET A 1 13.89 13.82 -1.71
CA MET A 1 12.78 13.13 -2.37
C MET A 1 12.31 11.99 -1.48
N ASN A 2 11.02 11.75 -1.44
CA ASN A 2 10.45 10.69 -0.62
C ASN A 2 10.15 9.47 -1.49
N LYS A 3 10.52 8.28 -1.01
CA LYS A 3 10.12 7.04 -1.65
C LYS A 3 8.64 6.79 -1.41
N TRP A 4 7.98 6.22 -2.41
CA TRP A 4 6.61 5.73 -2.24
C TRP A 4 6.48 4.33 -2.85
N VAL A 5 5.54 3.57 -2.33
CA VAL A 5 5.18 2.27 -2.88
C VAL A 5 3.67 2.12 -2.91
N LEU A 6 3.20 1.35 -3.86
CA LEU A 6 1.81 0.90 -3.92
C LEU A 6 1.82 -0.61 -3.73
N LEU A 7 1.18 -1.06 -2.67
CA LEU A 7 1.13 -2.47 -2.29
C LEU A 7 -0.26 -3.03 -2.55
N GLU A 8 -0.30 -4.23 -3.13
CA GLU A 8 -1.52 -5.02 -3.21
C GLU A 8 -1.57 -5.92 -1.98
N HIS A 9 -2.66 -5.85 -1.23
CA HIS A 9 -2.85 -6.66 -0.04
C HIS A 9 -4.05 -7.58 -0.23
N LYS A 10 -3.78 -8.88 -0.36
CA LYS A 10 -4.79 -9.92 -0.39
C LYS A 10 -5.01 -10.41 1.03
N VAL A 11 -6.25 -10.35 1.47
CA VAL A 11 -6.64 -10.79 2.82
C VAL A 11 -7.46 -12.06 2.68
N TYR A 12 -6.96 -13.15 3.24
CA TYR A 12 -7.61 -14.46 3.15
C TYR A 12 -8.58 -14.64 4.30
N SER A 13 -9.78 -15.12 3.97
CA SER A 13 -10.76 -15.55 4.97
C SER A 13 -11.26 -16.94 4.60
N ALA A 14 -12.08 -17.55 5.47
CA ALA A 14 -12.57 -18.91 5.25
C ALA A 14 -13.38 -19.06 3.95
N LYS A 15 -13.98 -17.98 3.46
CA LYS A 15 -14.92 -18.03 2.32
C LYS A 15 -14.55 -17.12 1.16
N SER A 16 -13.56 -16.24 1.32
CA SER A 16 -13.26 -15.24 0.29
C SER A 16 -11.83 -14.75 0.36
N ILE A 17 -11.41 -14.08 -0.70
CA ILE A 17 -10.18 -13.30 -0.75
C ILE A 17 -10.59 -11.88 -1.02
N ASP A 18 -10.28 -10.97 -0.09
CA ASP A 18 -10.49 -9.54 -0.26
C ASP A 18 -9.19 -8.89 -0.67
N ILE A 19 -9.27 -7.94 -1.58
CA ILE A 19 -8.10 -7.22 -2.08
C ILE A 19 -8.29 -5.74 -1.80
N HIS A 20 -7.26 -5.12 -1.21
CA HIS A 20 -7.15 -3.68 -1.16
C HIS A 20 -5.72 -3.28 -1.46
N TYR A 21 -5.48 -1.99 -1.59
CA TYR A 21 -4.17 -1.45 -1.91
C TYR A 21 -3.77 -0.46 -0.85
N ASP A 22 -2.49 -0.48 -0.49
CA ASP A 22 -1.93 0.48 0.46
C ASP A 22 -0.90 1.35 -0.28
N PHE A 23 -1.12 2.65 -0.25
CA PHE A 23 -0.17 3.63 -0.77
C PHE A 23 0.62 4.19 0.40
N LEU A 24 1.93 3.96 0.37
CA LEU A 24 2.84 4.36 1.43
C LEU A 24 3.83 5.40 0.91
N VAL A 25 4.04 6.46 1.70
CA VAL A 25 5.01 7.50 1.38
C VAL A 25 5.95 7.64 2.56
N GLU A 26 7.26 7.56 2.28
CA GLU A 26 8.30 7.77 3.29
C GLU A 26 8.15 9.14 3.95
N ASN A 27 8.15 9.15 5.28
CA ASN A 27 8.01 10.37 6.06
C ASN A 27 8.87 10.29 7.32
N GLY A 28 10.19 10.43 7.15
CA GLY A 28 11.13 10.35 8.28
C GLY A 28 11.28 8.93 8.81
N ILE A 29 10.72 8.68 10.00
CA ILE A 29 10.91 7.42 10.72
C ILE A 29 9.91 6.33 10.33
N ASP A 30 8.89 6.68 9.59
CA ASP A 30 7.85 5.73 9.17
C ASP A 30 7.24 6.14 7.83
N CYS A 31 6.13 5.50 7.44
CA CYS A 31 5.44 5.79 6.20
C CYS A 31 4.03 6.29 6.49
N LEU A 32 3.66 7.41 5.88
CA LEU A 32 2.26 7.79 5.78
C LEU A 32 1.57 6.78 4.88
N THR A 33 0.37 6.36 5.26
CA THR A 33 -0.32 5.25 4.60
C THR A 33 -1.77 5.59 4.32
N TRP A 34 -2.20 5.27 3.09
CA TRP A 34 -3.59 5.39 2.67
C TRP A 34 -4.05 4.07 2.06
N LYS A 35 -5.29 3.69 2.36
CA LYS A 35 -5.93 2.50 1.80
C LYS A 35 -6.79 2.89 0.61
N LEU A 36 -6.67 2.12 -0.48
CA LEU A 36 -7.51 2.25 -1.66
C LEU A 36 -8.21 0.92 -1.91
N LEU A 37 -9.47 0.97 -2.30
CA LEU A 37 -10.22 -0.25 -2.63
C LEU A 37 -10.03 -0.67 -4.09
N LYS A 38 -9.53 0.22 -4.92
CA LYS A 38 -9.20 -0.06 -6.34
C LYS A 38 -8.04 0.81 -6.79
N ILE A 39 -7.33 0.37 -7.83
CA ILE A 39 -6.22 1.12 -8.41
C ILE A 39 -6.77 2.27 -9.24
N PRO A 40 -6.24 3.50 -9.07
CA PRO A 40 -6.61 4.63 -9.93
C PRO A 40 -6.19 4.36 -11.38
N LEU A 41 -7.09 4.58 -12.32
CA LEU A 41 -6.80 4.53 -13.74
C LEU A 41 -6.70 5.96 -14.27
N SER A 42 -5.86 6.16 -15.29
CA SER A 42 -5.57 7.49 -15.83
C SER A 42 -6.81 8.24 -16.32
N ASN A 43 -7.85 7.52 -16.73
CA ASN A 43 -9.09 8.11 -17.23
C ASN A 43 -10.18 8.22 -16.17
N GLN A 44 -9.90 7.89 -14.93
CA GLN A 44 -10.87 8.02 -13.84
C GLN A 44 -10.80 9.41 -13.23
N SER A 45 -11.97 9.95 -12.89
CA SER A 45 -12.07 11.27 -12.27
C SER A 45 -11.60 11.27 -10.83
N SER A 46 -11.84 10.18 -10.08
CA SER A 46 -11.43 10.10 -8.68
C SER A 46 -11.47 8.67 -8.15
N VAL A 47 -10.66 8.43 -7.12
CA VAL A 47 -10.67 7.20 -6.33
C VAL A 47 -10.67 7.60 -4.87
N LYS A 48 -11.52 6.97 -4.07
CA LYS A 48 -11.55 7.22 -2.63
C LYS A 48 -10.33 6.61 -1.96
N ILE A 49 -9.74 7.37 -1.06
CA ILE A 49 -8.62 6.91 -0.24
C ILE A 49 -8.97 7.09 1.24
N PHE A 50 -8.44 6.21 2.07
CA PHE A 50 -8.72 6.22 3.50
C PHE A 50 -7.41 6.26 4.26
N LYS A 51 -7.20 7.30 5.09
CA LYS A 51 -5.97 7.42 5.88
C LYS A 51 -5.90 6.27 6.89
N GLN A 52 -4.75 5.63 6.96
CA GLN A 52 -4.47 4.54 7.87
C GLN A 52 -3.38 4.93 8.86
N ALA A 53 -3.17 4.09 9.87
CA ALA A 53 -2.03 4.23 10.76
C ALA A 53 -0.73 4.11 9.97
N ASN A 54 0.31 4.83 10.41
CA ASN A 54 1.60 4.80 9.73
C ASN A 54 2.19 3.39 9.74
N HIS A 55 2.86 3.04 8.64
CA HIS A 55 3.53 1.74 8.50
C HIS A 55 5.03 1.90 8.70
N ARG A 56 5.71 0.80 9.02
CA ARG A 56 7.16 0.78 9.19
C ARG A 56 7.88 0.98 7.86
N LEU A 57 9.07 1.58 7.90
CA LEU A 57 9.87 1.85 6.72
C LEU A 57 10.23 0.59 5.93
N ILE A 58 10.31 -0.57 6.58
CA ILE A 58 10.65 -1.82 5.90
C ILE A 58 9.73 -2.14 4.71
N TRP A 59 8.49 -1.68 4.77
CA TRP A 59 7.53 -1.91 3.69
C TRP A 59 7.89 -1.20 2.38
N LEU A 60 8.77 -0.20 2.42
CA LEU A 60 9.26 0.48 1.21
C LEU A 60 10.19 -0.40 0.38
N SER A 61 10.80 -1.42 0.99
CA SER A 61 11.78 -2.28 0.31
C SER A 61 11.29 -3.70 0.06
N ARG A 62 10.16 -4.09 0.65
CA ARG A 62 9.61 -5.43 0.45
C ARG A 62 8.89 -5.54 -0.88
N GLU A 63 9.27 -6.52 -1.70
CA GLU A 63 8.60 -6.79 -2.97
C GLU A 63 7.40 -7.70 -2.79
N GLU A 64 7.53 -8.71 -1.92
CA GLU A 64 6.46 -9.66 -1.63
C GLU A 64 6.64 -10.16 -0.20
N HIS A 65 5.54 -10.34 0.52
CA HIS A 65 5.58 -10.77 1.91
C HIS A 65 4.30 -11.49 2.30
N GLU A 66 4.44 -12.74 2.75
CA GLU A 66 3.31 -13.46 3.32
C GLU A 66 3.11 -13.03 4.76
N LEU A 67 1.84 -12.78 5.11
CA LEU A 67 1.48 -12.48 6.48
C LEU A 67 1.37 -13.77 7.28
N SER A 68 1.77 -13.72 8.54
CA SER A 68 1.75 -14.88 9.43
C SER A 68 0.34 -15.47 9.54
N ARG A 69 0.25 -16.80 9.77
CA ARG A 69 -0.99 -17.55 9.98
C ARG A 69 -1.94 -17.48 8.77
N ASN A 70 -1.40 -17.47 7.56
CA ASN A 70 -2.18 -17.42 6.32
C ASN A 70 -3.19 -16.25 6.26
N ARG A 71 -2.85 -15.11 6.86
CA ARG A 71 -3.74 -13.95 6.86
C ARG A 71 -3.73 -13.18 5.55
N GLY A 72 -2.78 -13.47 4.68
CA GLY A 72 -2.77 -12.84 3.37
C GLY A 72 -1.38 -12.67 2.79
N LEU A 73 -1.34 -11.95 1.70
CA LEU A 73 -0.13 -11.69 0.93
C LEU A 73 -0.07 -10.21 0.57
N VAL A 74 1.10 -9.61 0.78
CA VAL A 74 1.37 -8.23 0.37
C VAL A 74 2.38 -8.27 -0.76
N LYS A 75 2.08 -7.60 -1.87
CA LYS A 75 2.94 -7.54 -3.04
C LYS A 75 3.06 -6.10 -3.52
N ARG A 76 4.31 -5.65 -3.75
CA ARG A 76 4.53 -4.34 -4.33
C ARG A 76 4.21 -4.37 -5.82
N ILE A 77 3.29 -3.50 -6.25
CA ILE A 77 2.87 -3.43 -7.65
C ILE A 77 3.37 -2.17 -8.35
N ASP A 78 3.77 -1.15 -7.60
CA ASP A 78 4.37 0.06 -8.16
C ASP A 78 5.20 0.78 -7.10
N HIS A 79 6.14 1.62 -7.55
CA HIS A 79 6.99 2.40 -6.64
C HIS A 79 7.62 3.57 -7.38
N GLY A 80 8.15 4.51 -6.63
CA GLY A 80 8.81 5.67 -7.23
C GLY A 80 9.36 6.62 -6.18
N LEU A 81 9.70 7.82 -6.65
CA LEU A 81 10.17 8.92 -5.82
C LEU A 81 9.23 10.10 -5.98
N SER A 82 8.87 10.71 -4.86
CA SER A 82 8.01 11.89 -4.85
C SER A 82 8.86 13.14 -4.63
N LEU A 83 8.59 14.18 -5.40
CA LEU A 83 9.15 15.51 -5.21
C LEU A 83 8.31 16.36 -4.26
N ILE A 84 7.16 15.86 -3.84
CA ILE A 84 6.23 16.60 -3.00
C ILE A 84 6.56 16.31 -1.54
N HIS A 85 6.72 17.35 -0.75
CA HIS A 85 6.85 17.23 0.70
C HIS A 85 5.46 17.06 1.31
N ILE A 86 5.33 16.06 2.13
CA ILE A 86 4.07 15.75 2.80
C ILE A 86 4.16 16.12 4.27
#